data_08dad7784bb15df19a32e2479958a5ae
#
_entry.id   08dad7784bb15df19a32e2479958a5ae
#
_cell.length_a   1.000
_cell.length_b   1.000
_cell.length_c   1.000
_cell.angle_alpha   90.00
_cell.angle_beta   90.00
_cell.angle_gamma   90.00
#
_symmetry.space_group_name_H-M   'P 1'
#
loop_
_entity.id
_entity.type
_entity.pdbx_description
1 polymer ?
#
loop_
_entity_poly.entity_id
_entity_poly.type
_entity_poly.pdbx_seq_one_letter_code
_entity_poly.pdbx_strand_id
1 'polypeptide(L)'
;MSSPIENQTQIILDSIADGVFTVDSDWKITSFNRAAERITGIPKHETIGRHCWEVFAASVCEKQCSLRRTMETGQPIVNQPIYIVNSEGNRIPVSISTALMKDEHGHVIGGVETFRDLSVVEELRKELSARHSFLDIISKSKEMQRLFRILEQVSESDTTILLEGETGTGKELFAKAIHSLSNRERGPFVAINCGSLPDTLLESELFGYKAGAFTDAKKDKPGRLALAEGGTIFLDEIGDISPALQVRLLRVLQDRVYEPLGSTKSEKANVRIVAAANKRLEDLVREGAFREDLYYRINVVKLVLPPLRSRKEDIPLLIDHFVRKFNRLSGKEIQGLSPEVLPVLMSHDFPGNIRELENIIEYATVVCKDSWIGIEHLPDYLRREGIGPKKSVSEDPGTQGLTWNDMEKAYLYEILRKNNWNRAATAAQMGVHTTTLWRKIKRLNLSIPKLDGRTKEH
;
A
#
# COMPACT_ATOMS: atom_id res chain seq x y z
N MET A 1 -11.47 -47.49 31.83
CA MET A 1 -12.55 -46.52 32.12
C MET A 1 -11.87 -45.20 32.40
N SER A 2 -11.99 -44.23 31.49
CA SER A 2 -11.45 -42.90 31.68
C SER A 2 -12.12 -42.19 32.85
N SER A 3 -11.38 -41.40 33.61
CA SER A 3 -11.92 -40.69 34.77
C SER A 3 -12.97 -39.64 34.30
N PRO A 4 -13.99 -39.28 35.12
CA PRO A 4 -14.97 -38.29 34.77
C PRO A 4 -14.35 -36.92 34.37
N ILE A 5 -13.19 -36.59 34.92
CA ILE A 5 -12.42 -35.36 34.65
C ILE A 5 -11.78 -35.41 33.25
N GLU A 6 -11.22 -36.55 32.84
CA GLU A 6 -10.63 -36.72 31.49
C GLU A 6 -11.69 -36.59 30.40
N ASN A 7 -12.91 -37.10 30.63
CA ASN A 7 -14.01 -37.00 29.69
C ASN A 7 -14.50 -35.54 29.55
N GLN A 8 -14.54 -34.80 30.66
CA GLN A 8 -14.93 -33.38 30.64
C GLN A 8 -13.91 -32.50 29.92
N THR A 9 -12.61 -32.72 30.15
CA THR A 9 -11.53 -32.00 29.44
C THR A 9 -11.58 -32.26 27.95
N GLN A 10 -11.81 -33.51 27.53
CA GLN A 10 -11.94 -33.85 26.11
C GLN A 10 -13.14 -33.16 25.45
N ILE A 11 -14.30 -33.10 26.12
CA ILE A 11 -15.49 -32.40 25.62
C ILE A 11 -15.21 -30.90 25.42
N ILE A 12 -14.51 -30.26 26.36
CA ILE A 12 -14.12 -28.87 26.27
C ILE A 12 -13.20 -28.64 25.05
N LEU A 13 -12.15 -29.43 24.89
CA LEU A 13 -11.22 -29.35 23.77
C LEU A 13 -11.91 -29.53 22.40
N ASP A 14 -12.87 -30.48 22.35
CA ASP A 14 -13.60 -30.78 21.11
C ASP A 14 -14.66 -29.74 20.77
N SER A 15 -15.04 -28.88 21.73
CA SER A 15 -15.95 -27.74 21.50
C SER A 15 -15.24 -26.49 20.95
N ILE A 16 -13.90 -26.43 21.02
CA ILE A 16 -13.09 -25.33 20.52
C ILE A 16 -13.00 -25.41 18.99
N ALA A 17 -13.25 -24.28 18.31
CA ALA A 17 -13.20 -24.21 16.85
C ALA A 17 -11.76 -24.25 16.30
N ASP A 18 -10.77 -23.83 17.10
CA ASP A 18 -9.35 -23.86 16.75
C ASP A 18 -8.79 -25.29 16.97
N GLY A 19 -7.85 -25.70 16.10
CA GLY A 19 -7.12 -26.93 16.31
C GLY A 19 -6.26 -26.82 17.57
N VAL A 20 -6.26 -27.85 18.40
CA VAL A 20 -5.44 -27.93 19.62
C VAL A 20 -4.74 -29.29 19.67
N PHE A 21 -3.44 -29.24 19.88
CA PHE A 21 -2.68 -30.45 20.21
C PHE A 21 -1.68 -30.20 21.32
N THR A 22 -1.31 -31.25 22.01
CA THR A 22 -0.28 -31.24 23.05
C THR A 22 0.82 -32.23 22.72
N VAL A 23 2.05 -31.91 23.14
CA VAL A 23 3.19 -32.81 23.04
C VAL A 23 3.82 -33.05 24.41
N ASP A 24 4.44 -34.21 24.59
CA ASP A 24 5.30 -34.51 25.74
C ASP A 24 6.73 -33.94 25.57
N SER A 25 7.63 -34.27 26.51
CA SER A 25 9.04 -33.86 26.45
C SER A 25 9.81 -34.47 25.27
N ASP A 26 9.33 -35.56 24.69
CA ASP A 26 9.90 -36.22 23.51
C ASP A 26 9.24 -35.78 22.20
N TRP A 27 8.43 -34.71 22.23
CA TRP A 27 7.73 -34.12 21.07
C TRP A 27 6.66 -35.02 20.44
N LYS A 28 6.21 -36.07 21.15
CA LYS A 28 5.13 -36.94 20.72
C LYS A 28 3.80 -36.34 21.07
N ILE A 29 2.88 -36.37 20.12
CA ILE A 29 1.51 -35.87 20.30
C ILE A 29 0.79 -36.71 21.35
N THR A 30 0.32 -36.07 22.41
CA THR A 30 -0.41 -36.69 23.52
C THR A 30 -1.91 -36.39 23.49
N SER A 31 -2.32 -35.25 22.87
CA SER A 31 -3.71 -34.91 22.67
C SER A 31 -3.90 -34.25 21.31
N PHE A 32 -5.08 -34.44 20.71
CA PHE A 32 -5.46 -33.89 19.40
C PHE A 32 -6.98 -33.72 19.37
N ASN A 33 -7.48 -32.49 19.19
CA ASN A 33 -8.90 -32.23 19.24
C ASN A 33 -9.57 -32.42 17.87
N ARG A 34 -10.90 -32.43 17.86
CA ARG A 34 -11.71 -32.59 16.64
C ARG A 34 -11.49 -31.48 15.59
N ALA A 35 -11.20 -30.26 16.02
CA ALA A 35 -10.89 -29.18 15.08
C ALA A 35 -9.54 -29.41 14.39
N ALA A 36 -8.54 -29.91 15.11
CA ALA A 36 -7.26 -30.27 14.56
C ALA A 36 -7.38 -31.38 13.49
N GLU A 37 -8.21 -32.41 13.74
CA GLU A 37 -8.52 -33.44 12.72
C GLU A 37 -9.12 -32.82 11.44
N ARG A 38 -10.08 -31.90 11.59
CA ARG A 38 -10.73 -31.25 10.44
C ARG A 38 -9.77 -30.38 9.63
N ILE A 39 -8.90 -29.61 10.30
CA ILE A 39 -7.97 -28.68 9.64
C ILE A 39 -6.85 -29.45 8.94
N THR A 40 -6.28 -30.47 9.59
CA THR A 40 -5.16 -31.24 9.03
C THR A 40 -5.62 -32.37 8.09
N GLY A 41 -6.87 -32.82 8.20
CA GLY A 41 -7.39 -33.98 7.50
C GLY A 41 -6.83 -35.31 8.02
N ILE A 42 -6.12 -35.33 9.18
CA ILE A 42 -5.50 -36.50 9.74
C ILE A 42 -6.28 -36.91 11.01
N PRO A 43 -6.79 -38.17 11.10
CA PRO A 43 -7.54 -38.63 12.27
C PRO A 43 -6.69 -38.70 13.53
N LYS A 44 -7.28 -38.42 14.69
CA LYS A 44 -6.61 -38.44 15.99
C LYS A 44 -5.85 -39.75 16.26
N HIS A 45 -6.46 -40.91 15.93
CA HIS A 45 -5.85 -42.21 16.17
C HIS A 45 -4.57 -42.47 15.37
N GLU A 46 -4.34 -41.71 14.28
CA GLU A 46 -3.12 -41.76 13.48
C GLU A 46 -2.07 -40.76 13.94
N THR A 47 -2.43 -39.78 14.78
CA THR A 47 -1.54 -38.70 15.23
C THR A 47 -0.95 -38.98 16.62
N ILE A 48 -1.71 -39.57 17.52
CA ILE A 48 -1.27 -39.82 18.90
C ILE A 48 -0.02 -40.73 18.92
N GLY A 49 1.01 -40.28 19.64
CA GLY A 49 2.28 -40.99 19.77
C GLY A 49 3.28 -40.73 18.63
N ARG A 50 2.87 -40.08 17.55
CA ARG A 50 3.78 -39.62 16.49
C ARG A 50 4.43 -38.30 16.86
N HIS A 51 5.55 -37.99 16.25
CA HIS A 51 6.17 -36.69 16.42
C HIS A 51 5.38 -35.59 15.68
N CYS A 52 5.26 -34.41 16.29
CA CYS A 52 4.44 -33.32 15.74
C CYS A 52 4.90 -32.89 14.35
N TRP A 53 6.19 -32.87 14.04
CA TRP A 53 6.71 -32.51 12.70
C TRP A 53 6.37 -33.52 11.60
N GLU A 54 6.06 -34.78 11.93
CA GLU A 54 5.61 -35.79 10.97
C GLU A 54 4.14 -35.56 10.56
N VAL A 55 3.37 -34.96 11.47
CA VAL A 55 1.94 -34.69 11.26
C VAL A 55 1.70 -33.37 10.58
N PHE A 56 2.39 -32.30 10.98
CA PHE A 56 2.13 -30.96 10.49
C PHE A 56 2.96 -30.55 9.27
N ALA A 57 4.14 -31.16 9.05
CA ALA A 57 5.09 -30.83 7.97
C ALA A 57 5.17 -29.30 7.69
N ALA A 58 5.13 -28.49 8.75
CA ALA A 58 5.04 -27.04 8.65
C ALA A 58 6.37 -26.47 8.18
N SER A 59 6.31 -25.35 7.45
CA SER A 59 7.48 -24.62 6.91
C SER A 59 8.51 -24.22 7.98
N VAL A 60 8.09 -24.14 9.25
CA VAL A 60 8.91 -23.73 10.40
C VAL A 60 9.49 -24.89 11.22
N CYS A 61 9.03 -26.14 11.00
CA CYS A 61 9.44 -27.27 11.82
C CYS A 61 10.94 -27.57 11.76
N GLU A 62 11.61 -27.31 10.64
CA GLU A 62 13.03 -27.67 10.47
C GLU A 62 14.00 -26.64 11.09
N LYS A 63 13.66 -25.33 11.12
CA LYS A 63 14.62 -24.28 11.47
C LYS A 63 14.18 -23.33 12.59
N GLN A 64 12.88 -23.12 12.79
CA GLN A 64 12.33 -22.11 13.73
C GLN A 64 11.02 -22.57 14.39
N CYS A 65 10.98 -23.77 14.94
CA CYS A 65 9.79 -24.30 15.60
C CYS A 65 9.36 -23.39 16.77
N SER A 66 8.15 -22.83 16.67
CA SER A 66 7.57 -21.92 17.67
C SER A 66 7.35 -22.62 19.01
N LEU A 67 6.87 -23.88 19.00
CA LEU A 67 6.67 -24.65 20.21
C LEU A 67 8.00 -24.99 20.88
N ARG A 68 9.06 -25.30 20.12
CA ARG A 68 10.41 -25.53 20.65
C ARG A 68 10.93 -24.27 21.33
N ARG A 69 10.80 -23.11 20.68
CA ARG A 69 11.21 -21.83 21.25
C ARG A 69 10.49 -21.54 22.57
N THR A 70 9.19 -21.83 22.64
CA THR A 70 8.41 -21.70 23.89
C THR A 70 8.90 -22.65 24.97
N MET A 71 9.23 -23.91 24.62
CA MET A 71 9.74 -24.88 25.59
C MET A 71 11.15 -24.51 26.10
N GLU A 72 12.00 -23.92 25.27
CA GLU A 72 13.36 -23.48 25.65
C GLU A 72 13.36 -22.17 26.43
N THR A 73 12.53 -21.18 26.05
CA THR A 73 12.56 -19.84 26.64
C THR A 73 11.55 -19.64 27.78
N GLY A 74 10.56 -20.52 27.88
CA GLY A 74 9.44 -20.36 28.81
C GLY A 74 8.41 -19.32 28.40
N GLN A 75 8.62 -18.60 27.28
CA GLN A 75 7.73 -17.53 26.85
C GLN A 75 6.71 -18.03 25.82
N PRO A 76 5.40 -17.77 26.03
CA PRO A 76 4.38 -18.14 25.07
C PRO A 76 4.51 -17.30 23.80
N ILE A 77 4.21 -17.91 22.65
CA ILE A 77 4.05 -17.22 21.37
C ILE A 77 2.54 -17.13 21.12
N VAL A 78 2.08 -15.97 20.65
CA VAL A 78 0.65 -15.70 20.44
C VAL A 78 0.41 -15.19 19.03
N ASN A 79 -0.57 -15.82 18.34
CA ASN A 79 -1.03 -15.42 17.01
C ASN A 79 0.08 -15.33 15.95
N GLN A 80 1.03 -16.26 15.98
CA GLN A 80 2.05 -16.35 14.93
C GLN A 80 1.47 -17.06 13.71
N PRO A 81 1.40 -16.42 12.54
CA PRO A 81 0.92 -17.09 11.34
C PRO A 81 2.02 -17.94 10.71
N ILE A 82 1.62 -19.12 10.24
CA ILE A 82 2.46 -20.09 9.54
C ILE A 82 1.61 -20.82 8.48
N TYR A 83 2.26 -21.64 7.66
CA TYR A 83 1.57 -22.62 6.81
C TYR A 83 1.82 -24.03 7.33
N ILE A 84 0.76 -24.82 7.41
CA ILE A 84 0.83 -26.27 7.60
C ILE A 84 0.42 -26.96 6.31
N VAL A 85 0.82 -28.23 6.15
CA VAL A 85 0.41 -29.07 5.02
C VAL A 85 -0.60 -30.09 5.51
N ASN A 86 -1.77 -30.16 4.89
CA ASN A 86 -2.80 -31.13 5.24
C ASN A 86 -2.52 -32.52 4.60
N SER A 87 -3.35 -33.52 4.92
CA SER A 87 -3.24 -34.88 4.38
C SER A 87 -3.32 -34.97 2.85
N GLU A 88 -3.89 -33.98 2.19
CA GLU A 88 -4.01 -33.90 0.72
C GLU A 88 -2.81 -33.19 0.07
N GLY A 89 -1.83 -32.72 0.85
CA GLY A 89 -0.69 -31.96 0.37
C GLY A 89 -0.96 -30.47 0.14
N ASN A 90 -2.14 -29.97 0.53
CA ASN A 90 -2.49 -28.55 0.41
C ASN A 90 -1.88 -27.73 1.55
N ARG A 91 -1.36 -26.55 1.21
CA ARG A 91 -0.90 -25.57 2.21
C ARG A 91 -2.09 -24.83 2.81
N ILE A 92 -2.26 -24.92 4.13
CA ILE A 92 -3.29 -24.22 4.89
C ILE A 92 -2.63 -23.10 5.70
N PRO A 93 -3.04 -21.82 5.52
CA PRO A 93 -2.60 -20.73 6.38
C PRO A 93 -3.23 -20.87 7.75
N VAL A 94 -2.42 -20.90 8.81
CA VAL A 94 -2.92 -20.97 10.19
C VAL A 94 -2.23 -19.96 11.08
N SER A 95 -2.95 -19.47 12.09
CA SER A 95 -2.38 -18.66 13.18
C SER A 95 -2.14 -19.59 14.38
N ILE A 96 -0.89 -19.71 14.83
CA ILE A 96 -0.56 -20.57 15.97
C ILE A 96 -0.34 -19.75 17.24
N SER A 97 -0.64 -20.37 18.39
CA SER A 97 -0.22 -19.91 19.71
C SER A 97 0.29 -21.08 20.53
N THR A 98 1.38 -20.86 21.28
CA THR A 98 2.07 -21.91 22.01
C THR A 98 2.18 -21.56 23.48
N ALA A 99 2.08 -22.57 24.36
CA ALA A 99 2.29 -22.42 25.78
C ALA A 99 2.92 -23.68 26.40
N LEU A 100 3.51 -23.54 27.60
CA LEU A 100 4.05 -24.67 28.35
C LEU A 100 2.94 -25.42 29.08
N MET A 101 3.05 -26.74 29.09
CA MET A 101 2.30 -27.61 29.99
C MET A 101 3.15 -27.90 31.23
N LYS A 102 2.59 -27.66 32.44
CA LYS A 102 3.27 -27.87 33.71
C LYS A 102 2.45 -28.79 34.61
N ASP A 103 3.13 -29.59 35.42
CA ASP A 103 2.51 -30.38 36.46
C ASP A 103 2.12 -29.55 37.70
N GLU A 104 1.53 -30.17 38.73
CA GLU A 104 1.13 -29.51 39.98
C GLU A 104 2.33 -28.93 40.77
N HIS A 105 3.55 -29.37 40.47
CA HIS A 105 4.79 -28.89 41.06
C HIS A 105 5.51 -27.85 40.25
N GLY A 106 4.93 -27.45 39.09
CA GLY A 106 5.50 -26.45 38.22
C GLY A 106 6.56 -26.95 37.23
N HIS A 107 6.84 -28.25 37.19
CA HIS A 107 7.78 -28.86 36.23
C HIS A 107 7.13 -28.88 34.83
N VAL A 108 7.91 -28.58 33.82
CA VAL A 108 7.46 -28.63 32.42
C VAL A 108 7.34 -30.10 32.00
N ILE A 109 6.12 -30.52 31.67
CA ILE A 109 5.81 -31.89 31.21
C ILE A 109 5.56 -31.97 29.69
N GLY A 110 5.54 -30.82 28.99
CA GLY A 110 5.32 -30.75 27.56
C GLY A 110 4.89 -29.36 27.11
N GLY A 111 4.31 -29.28 25.92
CA GLY A 111 3.80 -28.06 25.35
C GLY A 111 2.42 -28.24 24.73
N VAL A 112 1.69 -27.13 24.63
CA VAL A 112 0.41 -27.03 23.93
C VAL A 112 0.54 -26.02 22.80
N GLU A 113 0.00 -26.37 21.65
CA GLU A 113 -0.14 -25.48 20.51
C GLU A 113 -1.59 -25.44 20.06
N THR A 114 -2.10 -24.23 19.87
CA THR A 114 -3.39 -24.00 19.23
C THR A 114 -3.16 -23.40 17.85
N PHE A 115 -3.98 -23.76 16.89
CA PHE A 115 -3.89 -23.23 15.53
C PHE A 115 -5.27 -22.98 14.94
N ARG A 116 -5.45 -21.77 14.40
CA ARG A 116 -6.69 -21.30 13.76
C ARG A 116 -6.51 -21.28 12.27
N ASP A 117 -7.45 -21.90 11.55
CA ASP A 117 -7.49 -21.86 10.09
C ASP A 117 -7.84 -20.43 9.60
N LEU A 118 -6.98 -19.90 8.75
CA LEU A 118 -7.13 -18.58 8.13
C LEU A 118 -7.60 -18.66 6.67
N SER A 119 -7.91 -19.85 6.12
CA SER A 119 -8.26 -20.03 4.70
C SER A 119 -9.43 -19.17 4.28
N VAL A 120 -10.51 -19.13 5.05
CA VAL A 120 -11.68 -18.29 4.77
C VAL A 120 -11.31 -16.80 4.78
N VAL A 121 -10.46 -16.38 5.72
CA VAL A 121 -10.01 -14.99 5.81
C VAL A 121 -9.16 -14.62 4.59
N GLU A 122 -8.28 -15.51 4.15
CA GLU A 122 -7.49 -15.29 2.94
C GLU A 122 -8.34 -15.30 1.66
N GLU A 123 -9.34 -16.17 1.58
CA GLU A 123 -10.26 -16.23 0.44
C GLU A 123 -11.08 -14.94 0.34
N LEU A 124 -11.67 -14.49 1.45
CA LEU A 124 -12.38 -13.20 1.52
C LEU A 124 -11.46 -12.02 1.18
N ARG A 125 -10.20 -12.04 1.61
CA ARG A 125 -9.21 -11.01 1.23
C ARG A 125 -8.90 -11.04 -0.27
N LYS A 126 -8.81 -12.24 -0.88
CA LYS A 126 -8.63 -12.39 -2.33
C LYS A 126 -9.83 -11.86 -3.10
N GLU A 127 -11.05 -12.20 -2.69
CA GLU A 127 -12.29 -11.70 -3.30
C GLU A 127 -12.40 -10.18 -3.19
N LEU A 128 -12.14 -9.61 -2.01
CA LEU A 128 -12.14 -8.16 -1.81
C LEU A 128 -11.09 -7.47 -2.69
N SER A 129 -9.92 -8.05 -2.83
CA SER A 129 -8.86 -7.52 -3.71
C SER A 129 -9.28 -7.58 -5.18
N ALA A 130 -9.91 -8.67 -5.62
CA ALA A 130 -10.40 -8.82 -6.99
C ALA A 130 -11.53 -7.82 -7.31
N ARG A 131 -12.45 -7.56 -6.37
CA ARG A 131 -13.52 -6.56 -6.54
C ARG A 131 -13.02 -5.11 -6.65
N HIS A 132 -11.81 -4.82 -6.17
CA HIS A 132 -11.22 -3.48 -6.16
C HIS A 132 -10.03 -3.35 -7.14
N SER A 133 -9.84 -4.34 -8.01
CA SER A 133 -8.83 -4.33 -9.06
C SER A 133 -9.48 -4.11 -10.42
N PHE A 134 -9.00 -3.11 -11.14
CA PHE A 134 -9.42 -2.80 -12.51
C PHE A 134 -8.16 -2.76 -13.39
N LEU A 135 -7.94 -3.80 -14.20
CA LEU A 135 -6.77 -3.91 -15.09
C LEU A 135 -5.45 -3.57 -14.36
N ASP A 136 -5.19 -4.25 -13.23
CA ASP A 136 -4.03 -4.04 -12.34
C ASP A 136 -4.03 -2.72 -11.54
N ILE A 137 -5.05 -1.88 -11.70
CA ILE A 137 -5.22 -0.66 -10.89
C ILE A 137 -6.07 -1.01 -9.67
N ILE A 138 -5.45 -0.89 -8.49
CA ILE A 138 -6.10 -1.24 -7.22
C ILE A 138 -6.62 0.02 -6.54
N SER A 139 -7.93 0.10 -6.33
CA SER A 139 -8.53 1.19 -5.55
C SER A 139 -9.95 0.86 -5.12
N LYS A 140 -10.33 1.26 -3.90
CA LYS A 140 -11.70 1.32 -3.40
C LYS A 140 -12.22 2.74 -3.25
N SER A 141 -11.42 3.74 -3.57
CA SER A 141 -11.79 5.15 -3.50
C SER A 141 -12.90 5.47 -4.49
N LYS A 142 -13.90 6.25 -4.03
CA LYS A 142 -15.04 6.67 -4.85
C LYS A 142 -14.63 7.52 -6.06
N GLU A 143 -13.59 8.34 -5.91
CA GLU A 143 -13.01 9.11 -7.01
C GLU A 143 -12.44 8.22 -8.09
N MET A 144 -11.65 7.21 -7.71
CA MET A 144 -11.07 6.25 -8.64
C MET A 144 -12.14 5.41 -9.33
N GLN A 145 -13.18 4.97 -8.61
CA GLN A 145 -14.30 4.23 -9.18
C GLN A 145 -15.07 5.07 -10.23
N ARG A 146 -15.15 6.39 -10.02
CA ARG A 146 -15.69 7.31 -11.04
C ARG A 146 -14.79 7.38 -12.26
N LEU A 147 -13.47 7.47 -12.07
CA LEU A 147 -12.49 7.48 -13.16
C LEU A 147 -12.53 6.18 -13.97
N PHE A 148 -12.69 5.00 -13.33
CA PHE A 148 -12.81 3.72 -14.03
C PHE A 148 -14.03 3.69 -14.96
N ARG A 149 -15.18 4.18 -14.52
CA ARG A 149 -16.38 4.26 -15.37
C ARG A 149 -16.20 5.17 -16.58
N ILE A 150 -15.54 6.32 -16.40
CA ILE A 150 -15.22 7.23 -17.51
C ILE A 150 -14.23 6.56 -18.46
N LEU A 151 -13.22 5.87 -17.92
CA LEU A 151 -12.19 5.17 -18.68
C LEU A 151 -12.79 4.11 -19.61
N GLU A 152 -13.74 3.30 -19.13
CA GLU A 152 -14.47 2.33 -19.97
C GLU A 152 -15.15 3.02 -21.15
N GLN A 153 -15.88 4.11 -20.91
CA GLN A 153 -16.62 4.83 -21.96
C GLN A 153 -15.72 5.47 -23.01
N VAL A 154 -14.57 6.06 -22.59
CA VAL A 154 -13.69 6.79 -23.52
C VAL A 154 -12.70 5.88 -24.23
N SER A 155 -12.49 4.66 -23.73
CA SER A 155 -11.50 3.74 -24.31
C SER A 155 -11.91 3.20 -25.67
N GLU A 156 -13.20 3.08 -25.94
CA GLU A 156 -13.73 2.63 -27.24
C GLU A 156 -13.48 3.62 -28.38
N SER A 157 -13.23 4.90 -28.07
CA SER A 157 -12.99 5.94 -29.07
C SER A 157 -11.48 6.15 -29.32
N ASP A 158 -11.12 6.64 -30.50
CA ASP A 158 -9.75 7.07 -30.82
C ASP A 158 -9.41 8.50 -30.32
N THR A 159 -10.24 9.03 -29.45
CA THR A 159 -10.08 10.38 -28.89
C THR A 159 -8.79 10.49 -28.07
N THR A 160 -8.12 11.62 -28.17
CA THR A 160 -6.94 11.93 -27.34
C THR A 160 -7.34 12.08 -25.89
N ILE A 161 -6.58 11.46 -24.99
CA ILE A 161 -6.83 11.50 -23.54
C ILE A 161 -5.63 12.16 -22.86
N LEU A 162 -5.92 13.14 -21.99
CA LEU A 162 -4.96 13.77 -21.11
C LEU A 162 -5.10 13.21 -19.69
N LEU A 163 -4.05 12.59 -19.17
CA LEU A 163 -3.92 12.12 -17.80
C LEU A 163 -3.16 13.16 -16.98
N GLU A 164 -3.80 13.85 -16.06
CA GLU A 164 -3.13 14.73 -15.11
C GLU A 164 -3.05 14.10 -13.72
N GLY A 165 -1.97 14.37 -13.00
CA GLY A 165 -1.77 13.92 -11.62
C GLY A 165 -0.31 13.94 -11.25
N GLU A 166 -0.04 14.03 -9.96
CA GLU A 166 1.31 14.04 -9.42
C GLU A 166 2.14 12.82 -9.87
N THR A 167 3.46 12.94 -9.79
CA THR A 167 4.35 11.82 -10.06
C THR A 167 4.03 10.64 -9.14
N GLY A 168 4.03 9.42 -9.69
CA GLY A 168 3.76 8.20 -8.93
C GLY A 168 2.28 7.91 -8.63
N THR A 169 1.32 8.64 -9.19
CA THR A 169 -0.14 8.38 -9.01
C THR A 169 -0.67 7.21 -9.82
N GLY A 170 0.11 6.68 -10.79
CA GLY A 170 -0.26 5.53 -11.62
C GLY A 170 -0.70 5.88 -13.05
N LYS A 171 -0.35 7.06 -13.59
CA LYS A 171 -0.73 7.51 -14.96
C LYS A 171 -0.40 6.49 -16.05
N GLU A 172 0.76 5.82 -15.97
CA GLU A 172 1.16 4.78 -16.94
C GLU A 172 0.22 3.56 -16.91
N LEU A 173 -0.22 3.12 -15.72
CA LEU A 173 -1.19 2.04 -15.60
C LEU A 173 -2.53 2.42 -16.23
N PHE A 174 -2.98 3.68 -16.04
CA PHE A 174 -4.16 4.19 -16.72
C PHE A 174 -4.00 4.21 -18.22
N ALA A 175 -2.86 4.63 -18.76
CA ALA A 175 -2.60 4.60 -20.20
C ALA A 175 -2.62 3.17 -20.76
N LYS A 176 -2.05 2.21 -20.06
CA LYS A 176 -2.13 0.79 -20.41
C LYS A 176 -3.56 0.26 -20.37
N ALA A 177 -4.34 0.63 -19.36
CA ALA A 177 -5.75 0.26 -19.24
C ALA A 177 -6.58 0.84 -20.42
N ILE A 178 -6.36 2.12 -20.79
CA ILE A 178 -6.98 2.76 -21.95
C ILE A 178 -6.67 1.98 -23.24
N HIS A 179 -5.44 1.55 -23.42
CA HIS A 179 -5.04 0.77 -24.58
C HIS A 179 -5.71 -0.61 -24.59
N SER A 180 -5.68 -1.33 -23.48
CA SER A 180 -6.23 -2.69 -23.36
C SER A 180 -7.75 -2.75 -23.53
N LEU A 181 -8.47 -1.65 -23.24
CA LEU A 181 -9.91 -1.54 -23.43
C LEU A 181 -10.29 -0.94 -24.80
N SER A 182 -9.32 -0.61 -25.63
CA SER A 182 -9.58 0.06 -26.92
C SER A 182 -9.72 -0.92 -28.07
N ASN A 183 -10.29 -0.43 -29.17
CA ASN A 183 -10.31 -1.15 -30.44
C ASN A 183 -8.91 -1.43 -31.02
N ARG A 184 -7.84 -0.87 -30.37
CA ARG A 184 -6.43 -1.03 -30.73
C ARG A 184 -5.66 -1.94 -29.79
N GLU A 185 -6.34 -2.71 -28.94
CA GLU A 185 -5.74 -3.61 -27.94
C GLU A 185 -4.69 -4.57 -28.50
N ARG A 186 -4.88 -4.99 -29.76
CA ARG A 186 -3.98 -5.90 -30.49
C ARG A 186 -2.80 -5.18 -31.15
N GLY A 187 -2.85 -3.85 -31.22
CA GLY A 187 -1.78 -3.03 -31.76
C GLY A 187 -0.67 -2.78 -30.73
N PRO A 188 0.42 -2.15 -31.16
CA PRO A 188 1.52 -1.84 -30.24
C PRO A 188 1.13 -0.74 -29.24
N PHE A 189 1.55 -0.91 -27.97
CA PHE A 189 1.58 0.15 -26.96
C PHE A 189 3.00 0.67 -26.82
N VAL A 190 3.25 1.89 -27.26
CA VAL A 190 4.59 2.50 -27.23
C VAL A 190 4.59 3.68 -26.25
N ALA A 191 5.35 3.57 -25.17
CA ALA A 191 5.53 4.61 -24.18
C ALA A 191 6.84 5.38 -24.41
N ILE A 192 6.80 6.68 -24.21
CA ILE A 192 7.98 7.56 -24.18
C ILE A 192 7.81 8.59 -23.07
N ASN A 193 8.85 8.74 -22.24
CA ASN A 193 8.91 9.81 -21.24
C ASN A 193 9.62 11.01 -21.87
N CYS A 194 8.88 12.13 -22.00
CA CYS A 194 9.35 13.34 -22.66
C CYS A 194 10.32 14.16 -21.80
N GLY A 195 10.26 14.03 -20.47
CA GLY A 195 11.16 14.74 -19.55
C GLY A 195 12.49 14.04 -19.29
N SER A 196 12.63 12.77 -19.70
CA SER A 196 13.83 11.96 -19.40
C SER A 196 14.97 12.11 -20.41
N LEU A 197 14.73 12.72 -21.56
CA LEU A 197 15.69 12.84 -22.67
C LEU A 197 15.95 14.30 -23.02
N PRO A 198 17.17 14.69 -23.40
CA PRO A 198 17.42 15.98 -24.05
C PRO A 198 16.57 16.14 -25.32
N ASP A 199 16.14 17.35 -25.63
CA ASP A 199 15.23 17.65 -26.75
C ASP A 199 15.65 17.04 -28.09
N THR A 200 16.93 17.13 -28.45
CA THR A 200 17.44 16.59 -29.71
C THR A 200 17.34 15.06 -29.78
N LEU A 201 17.52 14.39 -28.64
CA LEU A 201 17.35 12.94 -28.55
C LEU A 201 15.87 12.58 -28.56
N LEU A 202 15.04 13.31 -27.82
CA LEU A 202 13.59 13.10 -27.77
C LEU A 202 12.98 13.25 -29.18
N GLU A 203 13.40 14.28 -29.93
CA GLU A 203 12.96 14.51 -31.30
C GLU A 203 13.33 13.33 -32.23
N SER A 204 14.58 12.86 -32.16
CA SER A 204 15.05 11.72 -32.94
C SER A 204 14.39 10.40 -32.56
N GLU A 205 14.09 10.19 -31.25
CA GLU A 205 13.35 9.03 -30.78
C GLU A 205 11.87 9.08 -31.25
N LEU A 206 11.19 10.22 -31.12
CA LEU A 206 9.76 10.36 -31.40
C LEU A 206 9.48 10.26 -32.92
N PHE A 207 10.20 11.00 -33.76
CA PHE A 207 9.96 11.10 -35.19
C PHE A 207 10.85 10.20 -36.07
N GLY A 208 11.95 9.68 -35.49
CA GLY A 208 12.95 8.95 -36.25
C GLY A 208 13.83 9.86 -37.12
N TYR A 209 14.75 9.26 -37.85
CA TYR A 209 15.66 9.99 -38.73
C TYR A 209 16.11 9.17 -39.95
N LYS A 210 16.48 9.87 -41.02
CA LYS A 210 17.11 9.29 -42.21
C LYS A 210 18.63 9.37 -42.10
N ALA A 211 19.31 8.48 -42.80
CA ALA A 211 20.77 8.52 -42.91
C ALA A 211 21.26 9.89 -43.41
N GLY A 212 22.25 10.45 -42.69
CA GLY A 212 22.77 11.78 -42.99
C GLY A 212 22.02 12.96 -42.32
N ALA A 213 21.02 12.71 -41.51
CA ALA A 213 20.28 13.77 -40.78
C ALA A 213 21.20 14.55 -39.80
N PHE A 214 22.21 13.88 -39.24
CA PHE A 214 23.25 14.46 -38.37
C PHE A 214 24.53 13.60 -38.48
N THR A 215 25.67 14.07 -37.91
CA THR A 215 27.00 13.46 -38.09
C THR A 215 27.06 11.95 -37.86
N ASP A 216 26.29 11.45 -36.87
CA ASP A 216 26.30 10.02 -36.48
C ASP A 216 25.14 9.23 -37.10
N ALA A 217 24.30 9.82 -37.92
CA ALA A 217 23.16 9.17 -38.57
C ALA A 217 23.61 8.30 -39.77
N LYS A 218 24.23 7.15 -39.49
CA LYS A 218 24.76 6.22 -40.50
C LYS A 218 23.69 5.37 -41.21
N LYS A 219 22.52 5.19 -40.58
CA LYS A 219 21.39 4.39 -41.10
C LYS A 219 20.08 5.06 -40.71
N ASP A 220 19.02 4.76 -41.45
CA ASP A 220 17.66 5.14 -41.10
C ASP A 220 17.25 4.50 -39.77
N LYS A 221 16.55 5.26 -38.94
CA LYS A 221 15.95 4.77 -37.69
C LYS A 221 14.48 5.17 -37.62
N PRO A 222 13.54 4.19 -37.52
CA PRO A 222 12.13 4.51 -37.32
C PRO A 222 11.92 5.14 -35.92
N GLY A 223 11.05 6.15 -35.85
CA GLY A 223 10.67 6.77 -34.61
C GLY A 223 9.57 6.02 -33.83
N ARG A 224 9.30 6.44 -32.61
CA ARG A 224 8.24 5.87 -31.76
C ARG A 224 6.86 5.97 -32.39
N LEU A 225 6.60 7.03 -33.18
CA LEU A 225 5.34 7.18 -33.94
C LEU A 225 5.20 6.06 -34.97
N ALA A 226 6.25 5.75 -35.71
CA ALA A 226 6.23 4.64 -36.66
C ALA A 226 6.06 3.30 -35.96
N LEU A 227 6.70 3.08 -34.82
CA LEU A 227 6.58 1.85 -34.03
C LEU A 227 5.21 1.69 -33.38
N ALA A 228 4.47 2.78 -33.18
CA ALA A 228 3.12 2.79 -32.62
C ALA A 228 2.01 2.67 -33.69
N GLU A 229 2.37 2.52 -34.97
CA GLU A 229 1.41 2.45 -36.08
C GLU A 229 0.32 1.39 -35.84
N GLY A 230 -0.94 1.77 -36.00
CA GLY A 230 -2.09 0.92 -35.72
C GLY A 230 -2.40 0.72 -34.23
N GLY A 231 -1.58 1.25 -33.32
CA GLY A 231 -1.69 1.09 -31.88
C GLY A 231 -1.88 2.38 -31.12
N THR A 232 -1.24 2.48 -29.97
CA THR A 232 -1.32 3.63 -29.04
C THR A 232 0.08 4.12 -28.67
N ILE A 233 0.29 5.43 -28.76
CA ILE A 233 1.48 6.09 -28.20
C ILE A 233 1.11 6.78 -26.89
N PHE A 234 1.91 6.53 -25.86
CA PHE A 234 1.80 7.18 -24.55
C PHE A 234 2.95 8.17 -24.37
N LEU A 235 2.60 9.45 -24.25
CA LEU A 235 3.52 10.57 -24.07
C LEU A 235 3.50 10.99 -22.59
N ASP A 236 4.44 10.49 -21.80
CA ASP A 236 4.53 10.87 -20.38
C ASP A 236 5.33 12.17 -20.22
N GLU A 237 4.98 12.97 -19.20
CA GLU A 237 5.58 14.28 -18.90
C GLU A 237 5.55 15.26 -20.09
N ILE A 238 4.39 15.32 -20.79
CA ILE A 238 4.21 16.14 -21.98
C ILE A 238 4.42 17.64 -21.71
N GLY A 239 4.28 18.09 -20.46
CA GLY A 239 4.51 19.48 -20.05
C GLY A 239 5.96 19.95 -20.14
N ASP A 240 6.91 19.01 -20.27
CA ASP A 240 8.34 19.31 -20.24
C ASP A 240 8.99 19.37 -21.65
N ILE A 241 8.18 19.27 -22.75
CA ILE A 241 8.70 19.34 -24.13
C ILE A 241 8.96 20.79 -24.56
N SER A 242 10.00 20.98 -25.37
CA SER A 242 10.38 22.26 -25.92
C SER A 242 9.32 22.88 -26.89
N PRO A 243 9.28 24.18 -27.07
CA PRO A 243 8.38 24.83 -28.02
C PRO A 243 8.49 24.29 -29.46
N ALA A 244 9.68 23.89 -29.89
CA ALA A 244 9.89 23.28 -31.21
C ALA A 244 9.17 21.93 -31.34
N LEU A 245 9.30 21.08 -30.34
CA LEU A 245 8.59 19.79 -30.28
C LEU A 245 7.08 19.95 -30.17
N GLN A 246 6.61 20.98 -29.45
CA GLN A 246 5.18 21.29 -29.36
C GLN A 246 4.58 21.59 -30.76
N VAL A 247 5.28 22.31 -31.60
CA VAL A 247 4.83 22.60 -32.99
C VAL A 247 4.76 21.33 -33.81
N ARG A 248 5.76 20.47 -33.74
CA ARG A 248 5.77 19.22 -34.50
C ARG A 248 4.69 18.25 -34.01
N LEU A 249 4.48 18.15 -32.70
CA LEU A 249 3.44 17.31 -32.12
C LEU A 249 2.04 17.79 -32.51
N LEU A 250 1.85 19.10 -32.59
CA LEU A 250 0.59 19.72 -33.05
C LEU A 250 0.23 19.23 -34.46
N ARG A 251 1.20 19.19 -35.40
CA ARG A 251 0.95 18.62 -36.75
C ARG A 251 0.52 17.17 -36.71
N VAL A 252 1.15 16.36 -35.86
CA VAL A 252 0.75 14.94 -35.68
C VAL A 252 -0.70 14.82 -35.21
N LEU A 253 -1.13 15.69 -34.29
CA LEU A 253 -2.47 15.70 -33.73
C LEU A 253 -3.53 16.22 -34.70
N GLN A 254 -3.16 17.23 -35.55
CA GLN A 254 -4.09 17.88 -36.49
C GLN A 254 -4.16 17.10 -37.80
N ASP A 255 -3.00 16.89 -38.43
CA ASP A 255 -2.91 16.45 -39.81
C ASP A 255 -2.67 14.91 -39.92
N ARG A 256 -2.40 14.27 -38.79
CA ARG A 256 -2.05 12.82 -38.74
C ARG A 256 -0.85 12.46 -39.60
N VAL A 257 0.13 13.39 -39.68
CA VAL A 257 1.38 13.22 -40.40
C VAL A 257 2.56 13.72 -39.59
N TYR A 258 3.74 13.18 -39.86
CA TYR A 258 5.01 13.63 -39.29
C TYR A 258 6.13 13.50 -40.32
N GLU A 259 7.24 14.17 -40.08
CA GLU A 259 8.43 14.13 -40.95
C GLU A 259 9.59 13.60 -40.12
N PRO A 260 10.25 12.49 -40.52
CA PRO A 260 11.51 12.05 -39.93
C PRO A 260 12.60 13.14 -40.08
N LEU A 261 13.52 13.20 -39.12
CA LEU A 261 14.65 14.14 -39.21
C LEU A 261 15.48 13.87 -40.47
N GLY A 262 15.86 14.97 -41.18
CA GLY A 262 16.60 14.85 -42.44
C GLY A 262 15.74 14.42 -43.65
N SER A 263 14.42 14.28 -43.49
CA SER A 263 13.48 14.01 -44.57
C SER A 263 12.54 15.20 -44.84
N THR A 264 12.22 15.41 -46.11
CA THR A 264 11.16 16.34 -46.54
C THR A 264 9.86 15.63 -46.89
N LYS A 265 9.87 14.28 -46.77
CA LYS A 265 8.69 13.46 -47.04
C LYS A 265 7.90 13.22 -45.77
N SER A 266 6.61 13.65 -45.80
CA SER A 266 5.69 13.36 -44.69
C SER A 266 5.26 11.89 -44.68
N GLU A 267 5.20 11.30 -43.50
CA GLU A 267 4.70 9.97 -43.21
C GLU A 267 3.38 10.05 -42.45
N LYS A 268 2.45 9.13 -42.69
CA LYS A 268 1.16 9.08 -41.96
C LYS A 268 1.35 8.52 -40.55
N ALA A 269 0.60 9.06 -39.59
CA ALA A 269 0.57 8.61 -38.20
C ALA A 269 -0.83 8.10 -37.84
N ASN A 270 -1.10 6.80 -38.08
CA ASN A 270 -2.34 6.18 -37.62
C ASN A 270 -2.18 5.65 -36.20
N VAL A 271 -2.04 6.54 -35.24
CA VAL A 271 -1.81 6.23 -33.81
C VAL A 271 -2.87 6.90 -32.94
N ARG A 272 -3.28 6.20 -31.89
CA ARG A 272 -4.04 6.80 -30.79
C ARG A 272 -3.05 7.45 -29.83
N ILE A 273 -3.35 8.68 -29.36
CA ILE A 273 -2.47 9.44 -28.49
C ILE A 273 -3.07 9.50 -27.08
N VAL A 274 -2.29 9.08 -26.08
CA VAL A 274 -2.56 9.28 -24.66
C VAL A 274 -1.41 10.11 -24.11
N ALA A 275 -1.70 11.29 -23.57
CA ALA A 275 -0.71 12.19 -23.00
C ALA A 275 -0.84 12.22 -21.48
N ALA A 276 0.28 12.37 -20.76
CA ALA A 276 0.28 12.54 -19.31
C ALA A 276 1.12 13.74 -18.87
N ALA A 277 0.66 14.42 -17.85
CA ALA A 277 1.34 15.55 -17.23
C ALA A 277 1.37 15.39 -15.70
N ASN A 278 2.50 15.77 -15.09
CA ASN A 278 2.67 15.83 -13.64
C ASN A 278 2.31 17.21 -13.06
N LYS A 279 2.19 18.23 -13.93
CA LYS A 279 1.75 19.59 -13.65
C LYS A 279 0.44 19.89 -14.39
N ARG A 280 -0.29 20.90 -13.98
CA ARG A 280 -1.47 21.35 -14.69
C ARG A 280 -1.04 22.08 -15.96
N LEU A 281 -1.42 21.56 -17.12
CA LEU A 281 -1.04 22.17 -18.40
C LEU A 281 -1.62 23.59 -18.57
N GLU A 282 -2.78 23.88 -17.97
CA GLU A 282 -3.36 25.23 -17.96
C GLU A 282 -2.44 26.27 -17.32
N ASP A 283 -1.68 25.86 -16.28
CA ASP A 283 -0.73 26.77 -15.63
C ASP A 283 0.44 27.06 -16.56
N LEU A 284 0.98 26.04 -17.23
CA LEU A 284 2.05 26.19 -18.23
C LEU A 284 1.62 27.02 -19.44
N VAL A 285 0.36 26.94 -19.87
CA VAL A 285 -0.20 27.80 -20.92
C VAL A 285 -0.22 29.26 -20.45
N ARG A 286 -0.67 29.52 -19.23
CA ARG A 286 -0.68 30.89 -18.66
C ARG A 286 0.72 31.47 -18.50
N GLU A 287 1.71 30.66 -18.21
CA GLU A 287 3.13 31.04 -18.11
C GLU A 287 3.81 31.17 -19.49
N GLY A 288 3.14 30.81 -20.58
CA GLY A 288 3.69 30.81 -21.94
C GLY A 288 4.71 29.68 -22.21
N ALA A 289 4.83 28.70 -21.29
CA ALA A 289 5.71 27.54 -21.45
C ALA A 289 5.09 26.46 -22.33
N PHE A 290 3.76 26.43 -22.44
CA PHE A 290 3.02 25.49 -23.27
C PHE A 290 2.07 26.21 -24.21
N ARG A 291 2.02 25.77 -25.48
CA ARG A 291 1.18 26.43 -26.49
C ARG A 291 -0.30 26.13 -26.26
N GLU A 292 -1.12 27.16 -26.38
CA GLU A 292 -2.56 27.07 -26.19
C GLU A 292 -3.24 26.18 -27.26
N ASP A 293 -2.79 26.26 -28.52
CA ASP A 293 -3.32 25.45 -29.62
C ASP A 293 -3.08 23.95 -29.43
N LEU A 294 -1.89 23.56 -28.95
CA LEU A 294 -1.56 22.21 -28.61
C LEU A 294 -2.37 21.71 -27.38
N TYR A 295 -2.51 22.57 -26.36
CA TYR A 295 -3.30 22.25 -25.18
C TYR A 295 -4.73 21.83 -25.54
N TYR A 296 -5.46 22.68 -26.34
CA TYR A 296 -6.83 22.33 -26.74
C TYR A 296 -6.91 21.07 -27.61
N ARG A 297 -5.86 20.71 -28.32
CA ARG A 297 -5.82 19.49 -29.13
C ARG A 297 -5.54 18.24 -28.35
N ILE A 298 -4.81 18.35 -27.24
CA ILE A 298 -4.53 17.24 -26.33
C ILE A 298 -5.67 17.07 -25.30
N ASN A 299 -6.23 18.17 -24.82
CA ASN A 299 -7.23 18.19 -23.76
C ASN A 299 -8.66 17.97 -24.31
N VAL A 300 -8.90 16.86 -24.99
CA VAL A 300 -10.25 16.49 -25.46
C VAL A 300 -10.99 15.74 -24.35
N VAL A 301 -10.36 14.75 -23.74
CA VAL A 301 -10.85 14.09 -22.53
C VAL A 301 -9.77 14.17 -21.46
N LYS A 302 -10.11 14.84 -20.36
CA LYS A 302 -9.20 15.01 -19.22
C LYS A 302 -9.57 14.08 -18.07
N LEU A 303 -8.61 13.29 -17.60
CA LEU A 303 -8.72 12.48 -16.41
C LEU A 303 -7.68 12.94 -15.38
N VAL A 304 -8.14 13.36 -14.21
CA VAL A 304 -7.27 13.85 -13.13
C VAL A 304 -7.16 12.76 -12.08
N LEU A 305 -5.96 12.18 -11.91
CA LEU A 305 -5.68 11.15 -10.94
C LEU A 305 -5.42 11.77 -9.57
N PRO A 306 -6.22 11.42 -8.53
CA PRO A 306 -6.03 11.97 -7.21
C PRO A 306 -4.73 11.48 -6.58
N PRO A 307 -4.02 12.31 -5.80
CA PRO A 307 -2.85 11.89 -5.05
C PRO A 307 -3.22 10.90 -3.94
N LEU A 308 -2.26 10.07 -3.50
CA LEU A 308 -2.51 9.00 -2.52
C LEU A 308 -3.03 9.55 -1.18
N ARG A 309 -2.59 10.74 -0.76
CA ARG A 309 -3.06 11.42 0.46
C ARG A 309 -4.56 11.75 0.46
N SER A 310 -5.20 11.88 -0.70
CA SER A 310 -6.65 12.12 -0.82
C SER A 310 -7.47 10.82 -0.90
N ARG A 311 -6.81 9.66 -1.06
CA ARG A 311 -7.42 8.33 -1.13
C ARG A 311 -6.76 7.35 -0.15
N LYS A 312 -6.57 7.79 1.09
CA LYS A 312 -5.88 6.99 2.14
C LYS A 312 -6.51 5.63 2.39
N GLU A 313 -7.80 5.47 2.08
CA GLU A 313 -8.47 4.18 2.13
C GLU A 313 -7.86 3.11 1.20
N ASP A 314 -7.12 3.51 0.15
CA ASP A 314 -6.45 2.59 -0.75
C ASP A 314 -5.14 2.03 -0.18
N ILE A 315 -4.53 2.73 0.81
CA ILE A 315 -3.22 2.38 1.36
C ILE A 315 -3.17 0.93 1.86
N PRO A 316 -4.12 0.42 2.67
CA PRO A 316 -4.06 -0.96 3.13
C PRO A 316 -4.12 -1.98 1.98
N LEU A 317 -4.95 -1.73 0.94
CA LEU A 317 -5.06 -2.61 -0.23
C LEU A 317 -3.77 -2.63 -1.05
N LEU A 318 -3.14 -1.46 -1.24
CA LEU A 318 -1.88 -1.32 -1.95
C LEU A 318 -0.73 -2.01 -1.20
N ILE A 319 -0.70 -1.88 0.12
CA ILE A 319 0.28 -2.58 0.98
C ILE A 319 0.15 -4.10 0.81
N ASP A 320 -1.06 -4.64 0.95
CA ASP A 320 -1.31 -6.07 0.78
C ASP A 320 -0.89 -6.57 -0.62
N HIS A 321 -1.11 -5.76 -1.65
CA HIS A 321 -0.67 -6.05 -3.01
C HIS A 321 0.86 -6.08 -3.12
N PHE A 322 1.55 -5.07 -2.60
CA PHE A 322 3.01 -4.97 -2.69
C PHE A 322 3.70 -6.04 -1.86
N VAL A 323 3.23 -6.33 -0.65
CA VAL A 323 3.78 -7.45 0.15
C VAL A 323 3.68 -8.76 -0.62
N ARG A 324 2.53 -9.07 -1.22
CA ARG A 324 2.38 -10.28 -2.05
C ARG A 324 3.27 -10.26 -3.29
N LYS A 325 3.43 -9.11 -3.95
CA LYS A 325 4.31 -8.93 -5.10
C LYS A 325 5.76 -9.23 -4.72
N PHE A 326 6.26 -8.61 -3.66
CA PHE A 326 7.65 -8.77 -3.24
C PHE A 326 7.95 -10.13 -2.60
N ASN A 327 7.00 -10.75 -1.91
CA ASN A 327 7.13 -12.13 -1.47
C ASN A 327 7.39 -13.08 -2.65
N ARG A 328 6.59 -12.95 -3.73
CA ARG A 328 6.79 -13.77 -4.94
C ARG A 328 8.16 -13.54 -5.60
N LEU A 329 8.64 -12.29 -5.63
CA LEU A 329 9.92 -11.94 -6.26
C LEU A 329 11.14 -12.37 -5.42
N SER A 330 11.04 -12.29 -4.08
CA SER A 330 12.15 -12.55 -3.16
C SER A 330 12.14 -13.97 -2.55
N GLY A 331 11.08 -14.75 -2.79
CA GLY A 331 10.90 -16.06 -2.15
C GLY A 331 10.67 -15.98 -0.63
N LYS A 332 10.25 -14.79 -0.12
CA LYS A 332 9.93 -14.58 1.30
C LYS A 332 8.46 -14.90 1.58
N GLU A 333 8.14 -15.14 2.85
CA GLU A 333 6.78 -15.43 3.33
C GLU A 333 6.35 -14.40 4.38
N ILE A 334 6.53 -13.11 4.09
CA ILE A 334 6.07 -12.01 4.94
C ILE A 334 4.54 -11.97 4.88
N GLN A 335 3.90 -11.96 6.04
CA GLN A 335 2.45 -12.10 6.16
C GLN A 335 1.72 -10.75 6.13
N GLY A 336 2.44 -9.66 6.43
CA GLY A 336 1.88 -8.32 6.44
C GLY A 336 2.67 -7.37 7.33
N LEU A 337 2.00 -6.31 7.74
CA LEU A 337 2.53 -5.31 8.66
C LEU A 337 2.10 -5.62 10.09
N SER A 338 2.97 -5.39 11.06
CA SER A 338 2.59 -5.36 12.46
C SER A 338 1.60 -4.18 12.73
N PRO A 339 0.71 -4.30 13.74
CA PRO A 339 -0.39 -3.34 13.97
C PRO A 339 0.07 -1.88 14.12
N GLU A 340 1.28 -1.64 14.62
CA GLU A 340 1.85 -0.31 14.84
C GLU A 340 2.35 0.38 13.55
N VAL A 341 2.60 -0.36 12.47
CA VAL A 341 3.13 0.19 11.21
C VAL A 341 2.07 0.92 10.39
N LEU A 342 0.85 0.37 10.36
CA LEU A 342 -0.23 0.96 9.56
C LEU A 342 -0.56 2.40 9.97
N PRO A 343 -0.68 2.77 11.26
CA PRO A 343 -0.89 4.17 11.68
C PRO A 343 0.20 5.12 11.20
N VAL A 344 1.47 4.67 11.20
CA VAL A 344 2.61 5.48 10.70
C VAL A 344 2.43 5.77 9.22
N LEU A 345 2.17 4.74 8.40
CA LEU A 345 1.95 4.91 6.97
C LEU A 345 0.68 5.76 6.67
N MET A 346 -0.39 5.59 7.43
CA MET A 346 -1.62 6.38 7.28
C MET A 346 -1.45 7.86 7.62
N SER A 347 -0.48 8.22 8.48
CA SER A 347 -0.16 9.61 8.82
C SER A 347 0.70 10.31 7.79
N HIS A 348 1.42 9.57 6.96
CA HIS A 348 2.32 10.11 5.94
C HIS A 348 1.54 10.67 4.73
N ASP A 349 2.08 11.72 4.10
CA ASP A 349 1.41 12.41 2.96
C ASP A 349 1.79 11.85 1.59
N PHE A 350 2.79 10.98 1.51
CA PHE A 350 3.25 10.33 0.28
C PHE A 350 3.50 11.31 -0.88
N PRO A 351 4.49 12.22 -0.82
CA PRO A 351 4.80 13.11 -1.94
C PRO A 351 5.15 12.36 -3.23
N GLY A 352 5.72 11.16 -3.14
CA GLY A 352 5.95 10.25 -4.27
C GLY A 352 4.78 9.31 -4.57
N ASN A 353 3.63 9.49 -3.92
CA ASN A 353 2.39 8.73 -4.13
C ASN A 353 2.57 7.20 -4.03
N ILE A 354 1.98 6.43 -4.97
CA ILE A 354 2.04 4.97 -5.00
C ILE A 354 3.48 4.47 -5.20
N ARG A 355 4.29 5.18 -5.99
CA ARG A 355 5.70 4.80 -6.22
C ARG A 355 6.52 4.87 -4.92
N GLU A 356 6.26 5.88 -4.08
CA GLU A 356 6.90 5.97 -2.76
C GLU A 356 6.43 4.85 -1.83
N LEU A 357 5.13 4.59 -1.76
CA LEU A 357 4.59 3.49 -0.96
C LEU A 357 5.17 2.13 -1.41
N GLU A 358 5.25 1.89 -2.72
CA GLU A 358 5.88 0.70 -3.29
C GLU A 358 7.34 0.55 -2.84
N ASN A 359 8.14 1.61 -2.96
CA ASN A 359 9.54 1.62 -2.53
C ASN A 359 9.69 1.38 -1.02
N ILE A 360 8.80 1.96 -0.20
CA ILE A 360 8.80 1.73 1.26
C ILE A 360 8.56 0.25 1.58
N ILE A 361 7.56 -0.37 0.95
CA ILE A 361 7.24 -1.78 1.19
C ILE A 361 8.32 -2.70 0.62
N GLU A 362 8.90 -2.37 -0.53
CA GLU A 362 10.06 -3.08 -1.10
C GLU A 362 11.23 -3.06 -0.12
N TYR A 363 11.65 -1.87 0.33
CA TYR A 363 12.71 -1.71 1.32
C TYR A 363 12.42 -2.52 2.59
N ALA A 364 11.22 -2.37 3.14
CA ALA A 364 10.82 -3.08 4.35
C ALA A 364 10.85 -4.60 4.15
N THR A 365 10.40 -5.09 2.98
CA THR A 365 10.47 -6.51 2.63
C THR A 365 11.91 -7.01 2.54
N VAL A 366 12.82 -6.23 1.97
CA VAL A 366 14.26 -6.62 1.86
C VAL A 366 14.90 -6.73 3.23
N VAL A 367 14.69 -5.74 4.11
CA VAL A 367 15.31 -5.66 5.44
C VAL A 367 14.68 -6.64 6.43
N CYS A 368 13.38 -6.92 6.33
CA CYS A 368 12.65 -7.81 7.21
C CYS A 368 13.16 -9.25 7.07
N LYS A 369 13.58 -9.84 8.20
CA LYS A 369 13.97 -11.25 8.33
C LYS A 369 12.88 -12.08 9.01
N ASP A 370 11.87 -11.40 9.56
CA ASP A 370 10.76 -11.96 10.30
C ASP A 370 9.53 -12.16 9.41
N SER A 371 8.50 -12.79 9.94
CA SER A 371 7.23 -12.98 9.22
C SER A 371 6.36 -11.72 9.16
N TRP A 372 6.71 -10.64 9.88
CA TRP A 372 5.96 -9.40 9.95
C TRP A 372 6.87 -8.20 9.77
N ILE A 373 6.42 -7.21 8.99
CA ILE A 373 7.11 -5.92 8.87
C ILE A 373 6.78 -5.08 10.10
N GLY A 374 7.77 -4.86 10.99
CA GLY A 374 7.70 -3.96 12.14
C GLY A 374 8.17 -2.55 11.78
N ILE A 375 8.03 -1.61 12.74
CA ILE A 375 8.50 -0.21 12.58
C ILE A 375 10.00 -0.14 12.29
N GLU A 376 10.79 -1.04 12.87
CA GLU A 376 12.24 -1.15 12.69
C GLU A 376 12.65 -1.48 11.25
N HIS A 377 11.74 -2.02 10.45
CA HIS A 377 11.96 -2.34 9.04
C HIS A 377 11.63 -1.17 8.09
N LEU A 378 10.98 -0.11 8.60
CA LEU A 378 10.67 1.07 7.79
C LEU A 378 11.91 1.94 7.56
N PRO A 379 11.95 2.77 6.50
CA PRO A 379 12.96 3.80 6.33
C PRO A 379 13.04 4.78 7.51
N ASP A 380 14.23 5.28 7.82
CA ASP A 380 14.48 6.11 9.02
C ASP A 380 13.62 7.38 9.11
N TYR A 381 13.30 7.99 7.97
CA TYR A 381 12.48 9.20 7.95
C TYR A 381 11.05 8.95 8.44
N LEU A 382 10.47 7.78 8.17
CA LEU A 382 9.15 7.38 8.67
C LEU A 382 9.17 7.02 10.16
N ARG A 383 10.27 6.45 10.66
CA ARG A 383 10.42 6.12 12.08
C ARG A 383 10.44 7.39 12.94
N ARG A 384 11.03 8.49 12.45
CA ARG A 384 11.10 9.77 13.16
C ARG A 384 9.78 10.52 13.16
N GLU A 385 8.98 10.42 12.10
CA GLU A 385 7.65 11.05 12.02
C GLU A 385 6.60 10.36 12.90
N GLY A 386 6.74 9.06 13.17
CA GLY A 386 5.81 8.28 14.01
C GLY A 386 5.91 8.56 15.51
N ILE A 387 6.89 9.33 15.98
CA ILE A 387 7.16 9.61 17.41
C ILE A 387 6.79 11.04 17.83
N GLY A 388 6.30 11.89 16.93
CA GLY A 388 5.94 13.27 17.29
C GLY A 388 4.86 13.92 16.44
N PRO A 389 4.08 14.85 17.00
CA PRO A 389 3.11 15.63 16.23
C PRO A 389 3.84 16.47 15.20
N LYS A 390 3.30 16.51 13.95
CA LYS A 390 3.81 17.33 12.84
C LYS A 390 4.10 18.76 13.31
N LYS A 391 5.39 19.14 13.31
CA LYS A 391 5.78 20.54 13.35
C LYS A 391 5.66 21.09 11.94
N SER A 392 4.72 21.98 11.71
CA SER A 392 4.87 23.01 10.67
C SER A 392 6.16 23.76 10.97
N VAL A 393 7.15 23.61 10.11
CA VAL A 393 8.42 24.33 10.20
C VAL A 393 8.14 25.80 9.90
N SER A 394 7.93 26.59 10.95
CA SER A 394 8.35 27.97 10.96
C SER A 394 9.67 27.96 11.72
N GLU A 395 10.74 28.26 11.02
CA GLU A 395 12.07 28.46 11.60
C GLU A 395 12.02 29.61 12.61
N ASP A 396 12.12 29.27 13.90
CA ASP A 396 12.52 30.21 14.92
C ASP A 396 13.52 29.49 15.87
N PRO A 397 14.77 29.95 16.00
CA PRO A 397 15.80 29.24 16.72
C PRO A 397 15.72 29.59 18.23
N GLY A 398 14.98 28.78 19.00
CA GLY A 398 14.92 29.00 20.42
C GLY A 398 14.09 28.10 21.31
N THR A 399 13.93 26.80 21.02
CA THR A 399 13.22 25.93 21.99
C THR A 399 13.86 24.55 22.09
N GLN A 400 14.90 24.47 22.92
CA GLN A 400 15.36 23.19 23.47
C GLN A 400 14.51 22.87 24.71
N GLY A 401 13.88 21.65 24.73
CA GLY A 401 13.51 21.00 25.99
C GLY A 401 12.08 21.15 26.49
N LEU A 402 11.03 21.06 25.61
CA LEU A 402 9.64 20.95 26.12
C LEU A 402 9.32 19.51 26.55
N THR A 403 8.91 19.36 27.83
CA THR A 403 8.42 18.08 28.38
C THR A 403 6.99 17.77 27.90
N TRP A 404 6.54 16.50 28.04
CA TRP A 404 5.14 16.10 27.77
C TRP A 404 4.14 16.98 28.55
N ASN A 405 4.47 17.37 29.79
CA ASN A 405 3.66 18.27 30.59
C ASN A 405 3.54 19.66 29.97
N ASP A 406 4.58 20.17 29.33
CA ASP A 406 4.58 21.50 28.69
C ASP A 406 3.72 21.50 27.44
N MET A 407 3.71 20.40 26.70
CA MET A 407 2.82 20.21 25.52
C MET A 407 1.36 20.05 25.94
N GLU A 408 1.07 19.24 26.98
CA GLU A 408 -0.29 19.09 27.51
C GLU A 408 -0.81 20.43 28.06
N LYS A 409 0.07 21.22 28.66
CA LYS A 409 -0.22 22.57 29.16
C LYS A 409 -0.56 23.54 28.03
N ALA A 410 0.25 23.58 26.97
CA ALA A 410 0.02 24.44 25.82
C ALA A 410 -1.29 24.07 25.07
N TYR A 411 -1.56 22.79 24.89
CA TYR A 411 -2.78 22.28 24.27
C TYR A 411 -4.03 22.63 25.06
N LEU A 412 -4.02 22.40 26.37
CA LEU A 412 -5.11 22.78 27.29
C LEU A 412 -5.37 24.29 27.29
N TYR A 413 -4.32 25.09 27.28
CA TYR A 413 -4.41 26.54 27.24
C TYR A 413 -5.06 27.03 25.95
N GLU A 414 -4.70 26.43 24.80
CA GLU A 414 -5.26 26.79 23.49
C GLU A 414 -6.75 26.44 23.37
N ILE A 415 -7.18 25.26 23.83
CA ILE A 415 -8.61 24.89 23.81
C ILE A 415 -9.42 25.74 24.76
N LEU A 416 -8.91 26.04 25.96
CA LEU A 416 -9.56 26.96 26.90
C LEU A 416 -9.74 28.37 26.30
N ARG A 417 -8.73 28.86 25.56
CA ARG A 417 -8.78 30.15 24.86
C ARG A 417 -9.80 30.13 23.74
N LYS A 418 -9.84 29.06 22.91
CA LYS A 418 -10.84 28.89 21.83
C LYS A 418 -12.28 28.86 22.33
N ASN A 419 -12.50 28.36 23.53
CA ASN A 419 -13.80 28.30 24.17
C ASN A 419 -14.06 29.50 25.12
N ASN A 420 -13.36 30.62 24.94
CA ASN A 420 -13.50 31.82 25.79
C ASN A 420 -13.44 31.50 27.27
N TRP A 421 -12.53 30.60 27.69
CA TRP A 421 -12.32 30.16 29.07
C TRP A 421 -13.51 29.39 29.67
N ASN A 422 -14.51 29.00 28.87
CA ASN A 422 -15.66 28.21 29.32
C ASN A 422 -15.25 26.75 29.55
N ARG A 423 -15.19 26.37 30.84
CA ARG A 423 -14.73 25.03 31.24
C ARG A 423 -15.67 23.90 30.81
N ALA A 424 -16.98 24.17 30.79
CA ALA A 424 -17.97 23.16 30.37
C ALA A 424 -17.87 22.88 28.86
N ALA A 425 -17.78 23.92 28.03
CA ALA A 425 -17.57 23.80 26.58
C ALA A 425 -16.20 23.13 26.26
N THR A 426 -15.15 23.49 27.00
CA THR A 426 -13.82 22.87 26.84
C THR A 426 -13.85 21.38 27.18
N ALA A 427 -14.50 21.00 28.28
CA ALA A 427 -14.62 19.59 28.68
C ALA A 427 -15.40 18.77 27.65
N ALA A 428 -16.50 19.32 27.12
CA ALA A 428 -17.30 18.69 26.06
C ALA A 428 -16.49 18.52 24.77
N GLN A 429 -15.75 19.53 24.35
CA GLN A 429 -14.89 19.46 23.14
C GLN A 429 -13.75 18.45 23.29
N MET A 430 -13.23 18.27 24.50
CA MET A 430 -12.19 17.29 24.80
C MET A 430 -12.71 15.87 25.07
N GLY A 431 -14.02 15.66 25.08
CA GLY A 431 -14.63 14.37 25.39
C GLY A 431 -14.39 13.89 26.83
N VAL A 432 -14.15 14.82 27.79
CA VAL A 432 -13.87 14.50 29.20
C VAL A 432 -14.90 15.15 30.14
N HIS A 433 -15.04 14.56 31.32
CA HIS A 433 -15.90 15.18 32.33
C HIS A 433 -15.24 16.45 32.93
N THR A 434 -16.05 17.43 33.30
CA THR A 434 -15.58 18.72 33.82
C THR A 434 -14.66 18.60 35.05
N THR A 435 -14.88 17.60 35.92
CA THR A 435 -13.99 17.28 37.06
C THR A 435 -12.62 16.76 36.60
N THR A 436 -12.53 16.03 35.50
CA THR A 436 -11.28 15.54 34.92
C THR A 436 -10.48 16.71 34.35
N LEU A 437 -11.16 17.61 33.62
CA LEU A 437 -10.55 18.84 33.13
C LEU A 437 -10.02 19.70 34.27
N TRP A 438 -10.77 19.88 35.36
CA TRP A 438 -10.34 20.65 36.54
C TRP A 438 -9.10 20.05 37.20
N ARG A 439 -9.03 18.71 37.36
CA ARG A 439 -7.85 18.00 37.88
C ARG A 439 -6.61 18.24 37.02
N LYS A 440 -6.77 18.21 35.69
CA LYS A 440 -5.68 18.46 34.72
C LYS A 440 -5.18 19.91 34.82
N ILE A 441 -6.07 20.89 34.87
CA ILE A 441 -5.75 22.30 35.00
C ILE A 441 -4.94 22.53 36.31
N LYS A 442 -5.38 21.91 37.42
CA LYS A 442 -4.70 22.02 38.71
C LYS A 442 -3.33 21.33 38.75
N ARG A 443 -3.25 20.11 38.13
CA ARG A 443 -2.00 19.34 38.03
C ARG A 443 -0.93 20.09 37.21
N LEU A 444 -1.33 20.73 36.12
CA LEU A 444 -0.44 21.45 35.21
C LEU A 444 -0.18 22.91 35.61
N ASN A 445 -0.71 23.34 36.75
CA ASN A 445 -0.55 24.70 37.30
C ASN A 445 -0.86 25.80 36.27
N LEU A 446 -1.99 25.66 35.52
CA LEU A 446 -2.43 26.62 34.50
C LEU A 446 -3.10 27.81 35.17
N SER A 447 -2.55 29.02 34.98
CA SER A 447 -3.21 30.25 35.41
C SER A 447 -4.31 30.63 34.41
N ILE A 448 -5.56 30.52 34.83
CA ILE A 448 -6.73 30.88 34.05
C ILE A 448 -7.19 32.29 34.47
N PRO A 449 -7.54 33.18 33.52
CA PRO A 449 -8.14 34.47 33.86
C PRO A 449 -9.43 34.26 34.69
N LYS A 450 -9.64 35.12 35.72
CA LYS A 450 -10.83 35.05 36.59
C LYS A 450 -12.13 35.49 35.92
N LEU A 451 -12.26 35.35 34.60
CA LEU A 451 -13.49 35.60 33.83
C LEU A 451 -14.32 34.31 33.84
N ASP A 452 -15.15 34.15 34.88
CA ASP A 452 -16.25 33.21 34.89
C ASP A 452 -17.27 33.69 33.84
N GLY A 453 -17.41 32.94 32.73
CA GLY A 453 -18.40 33.20 31.68
C GLY A 453 -19.85 32.98 32.13
N ARG A 454 -20.26 33.60 33.21
CA ARG A 454 -21.64 33.71 33.67
C ARG A 454 -22.11 35.15 33.51
N THR A 455 -22.09 35.66 32.30
CA THR A 455 -22.96 36.80 31.97
C THR A 455 -24.28 36.25 31.47
N LYS A 456 -25.29 36.33 32.31
CA LYS A 456 -26.70 36.24 31.89
C LYS A 456 -26.97 37.44 31.01
N GLU A 457 -27.35 37.20 29.75
CA GLU A 457 -28.08 38.18 28.97
C GLU A 457 -29.42 38.45 29.65
N HIS A 458 -29.71 39.72 29.87
CA HIS A 458 -31.05 40.26 30.10
C HIS A 458 -31.63 40.74 28.79
#